data_b1f3ff11557c59ad2b3a4199400ee9c0
#
_entry.id   b1f3ff11557c59ad2b3a4199400ee9c0
#
_cell.length_a   1.000
_cell.length_b   1.000
_cell.length_c   1.000
_cell.angle_alpha   90.00
_cell.angle_beta   90.00
_cell.angle_gamma   90.00
#
_symmetry.space_group_name_H-M   'P 1'
#
loop_
_entity.id
_entity.type
_entity.pdbx_description
1 polymer ?
#
loop_
_entity_poly.entity_id
_entity_poly.type
_entity_poly.pdbx_seq_one_letter_code
_entity_poly.pdbx_strand_id
1 'polypeptide(L)'
;MPKAGDVAIALPSSGVHANGFSLVRKILEVTGTRLDASIDGIEGGLGAALLAPTRIYHHGARCAHAAGGVTGICHVTGGGLVENPPRIYGDGLALDIDCESWDLPPVFRWLASAGGVTANEMARTFNCGIGLLIFVAPDTADSTLAALKEGPEPGAWIAGQLATRGDGAAVTFSHQDRWSQPGGKPS
;
A
#
# COMPACT_ATOMS: atom_id res chain seq x y z
N MET A 1 -12.11 -7.80 -16.34
CA MET A 1 -10.73 -7.26 -16.41
C MET A 1 -10.78 -5.78 -16.14
N PRO A 2 -9.78 -5.21 -15.50
CA PRO A 2 -9.73 -3.79 -15.20
C PRO A 2 -9.74 -2.93 -16.47
N LYS A 3 -10.30 -1.72 -16.36
CA LYS A 3 -10.42 -0.74 -17.44
C LYS A 3 -10.19 0.69 -16.90
N ALA A 4 -9.97 1.65 -17.80
CA ALA A 4 -9.87 3.04 -17.43
C ALA A 4 -11.16 3.51 -16.71
N GLY A 5 -11.02 4.26 -15.64
CA GLY A 5 -12.08 4.68 -14.75
C GLY A 5 -12.29 3.76 -13.54
N ASP A 6 -11.79 2.52 -13.53
CA ASP A 6 -11.93 1.65 -12.37
C ASP A 6 -11.21 2.24 -11.15
N VAL A 7 -11.85 2.11 -10.00
CA VAL A 7 -11.37 2.63 -8.71
C VAL A 7 -10.54 1.57 -8.01
N ALA A 8 -9.43 1.97 -7.42
CA ALA A 8 -8.57 1.11 -6.61
C ALA A 8 -8.91 1.29 -5.12
N ILE A 9 -9.56 0.29 -4.52
CA ILE A 9 -9.78 0.21 -3.08
C ILE A 9 -8.59 -0.51 -2.45
N ALA A 10 -7.98 0.11 -1.44
CA ALA A 10 -6.87 -0.46 -0.68
C ALA A 10 -7.34 -1.11 0.61
N LEU A 11 -6.73 -2.23 0.96
CA LEU A 11 -6.83 -2.86 2.27
C LEU A 11 -5.48 -2.71 3.00
N PRO A 12 -5.49 -2.32 4.30
CA PRO A 12 -4.27 -2.04 5.03
C PRO A 12 -3.39 -3.27 5.19
N SER A 13 -2.08 -3.08 5.12
CA SER A 13 -1.11 -4.11 5.53
C SER A 13 -0.93 -4.11 7.05
N SER A 14 -0.43 -5.23 7.59
CA SER A 14 -0.02 -5.35 9.01
C SER A 14 1.42 -4.88 9.26
N GLY A 15 2.14 -4.45 8.24
CA GLY A 15 3.54 -4.09 8.27
C GLY A 15 4.22 -4.41 6.94
N VAL A 16 5.52 -4.68 6.97
CA VAL A 16 6.32 -4.95 5.77
C VAL A 16 5.96 -6.28 5.08
N HIS A 17 5.18 -7.11 5.74
CA HIS A 17 4.88 -8.47 5.31
C HIS A 17 6.18 -9.28 5.14
N ALA A 18 6.32 -10.03 4.03
CA ALA A 18 7.51 -10.82 3.74
C ALA A 18 8.44 -10.16 2.70
N ASN A 19 8.32 -8.84 2.47
CA ASN A 19 9.00 -8.15 1.37
C ASN A 19 10.01 -7.11 1.86
N GLY A 20 11.06 -6.87 1.06
CA GLY A 20 12.03 -5.81 1.32
C GLY A 20 13.03 -6.09 2.44
N PHE A 21 13.09 -7.32 3.00
CA PHE A 21 13.95 -7.63 4.16
C PHE A 21 15.45 -7.50 3.88
N SER A 22 15.90 -7.58 2.63
CA SER A 22 17.31 -7.28 2.30
C SER A 22 17.65 -5.83 2.62
N LEU A 23 16.75 -4.90 2.25
CA LEU A 23 16.91 -3.48 2.56
C LEU A 23 16.74 -3.21 4.06
N VAL A 24 15.75 -3.83 4.71
CA VAL A 24 15.57 -3.74 6.17
C VAL A 24 16.84 -4.12 6.93
N ARG A 25 17.44 -5.28 6.59
CA ARG A 25 18.70 -5.73 7.22
C ARG A 25 19.83 -4.74 6.98
N LYS A 26 19.93 -4.20 5.77
CA LYS A 26 20.97 -3.21 5.44
C LYS A 26 20.79 -1.92 6.23
N ILE A 27 19.55 -1.44 6.41
CA ILE A 27 19.26 -0.26 7.24
C ILE A 27 19.66 -0.54 8.69
N LEU A 28 19.26 -1.67 9.27
CA LEU A 28 19.62 -2.04 10.64
C LEU A 28 21.13 -2.11 10.84
N GLU A 29 21.86 -2.72 9.88
CA GLU A 29 23.32 -2.80 9.90
C GLU A 29 23.99 -1.41 9.90
N VAL A 30 23.58 -0.54 8.98
CA VAL A 30 24.19 0.79 8.79
C VAL A 30 23.86 1.72 9.95
N THR A 31 22.63 1.67 10.49
CA THR A 31 22.21 2.52 11.60
C THR A 31 22.63 2.00 12.97
N GLY A 32 22.99 0.72 13.07
CA GLY A 32 23.21 0.06 14.36
C GLY A 32 21.93 -0.06 15.21
N THR A 33 20.75 0.15 14.63
CA THR A 33 19.49 0.14 15.36
C THR A 33 19.15 -1.28 15.81
N ARG A 34 18.87 -1.44 17.10
CA ARG A 34 18.51 -2.73 17.69
C ARG A 34 17.03 -3.05 17.44
N LEU A 35 16.70 -4.33 17.38
CA LEU A 35 15.31 -4.78 17.19
C LEU A 35 14.38 -4.46 18.39
N ASP A 36 14.95 -4.30 19.58
CA ASP A 36 14.23 -3.88 20.78
C ASP A 36 14.11 -2.34 20.92
N ALA A 37 14.60 -1.58 19.94
CA ALA A 37 14.50 -0.13 19.96
C ALA A 37 13.05 0.34 19.96
N SER A 38 12.74 1.30 20.82
CA SER A 38 11.46 2.01 20.80
C SER A 38 11.48 3.06 19.69
N ILE A 39 10.52 2.97 18.79
CA ILE A 39 10.34 3.92 17.69
C ILE A 39 8.97 4.58 17.85
N ASP A 40 8.93 5.89 17.65
CA ASP A 40 7.69 6.65 17.78
C ASP A 40 6.57 6.10 16.88
N GLY A 41 5.40 5.86 17.48
CA GLY A 41 4.24 5.27 16.83
C GLY A 41 4.33 3.76 16.57
N ILE A 42 5.39 3.07 17.04
CA ILE A 42 5.53 1.61 16.95
C ILE A 42 5.38 0.98 18.34
N GLU A 43 4.29 0.28 18.55
CA GLU A 43 4.06 -0.48 19.78
C GLU A 43 4.86 -1.79 19.78
N GLY A 44 5.39 -2.18 20.95
CA GLY A 44 6.13 -3.43 21.11
C GLY A 44 7.54 -3.46 20.54
N GLY A 45 8.05 -2.31 20.06
CA GLY A 45 9.40 -2.18 19.50
C GLY A 45 9.51 -2.52 18.02
N LEU A 46 10.63 -2.11 17.43
CA LEU A 46 10.89 -2.23 16.00
C LEU A 46 10.81 -3.68 15.49
N GLY A 47 11.37 -4.64 16.23
CA GLY A 47 11.36 -6.04 15.86
C GLY A 47 9.95 -6.63 15.74
N ALA A 48 9.04 -6.26 16.65
CA ALA A 48 7.65 -6.70 16.59
C ALA A 48 6.95 -6.18 15.33
N ALA A 49 7.14 -4.90 14.98
CA ALA A 49 6.57 -4.32 13.76
C ALA A 49 7.14 -4.93 12.47
N LEU A 50 8.45 -5.21 12.45
CA LEU A 50 9.10 -5.85 11.30
C LEU A 50 8.68 -7.31 11.12
N LEU A 51 8.38 -8.02 12.21
CA LEU A 51 7.99 -9.44 12.20
C LEU A 51 6.47 -9.65 12.20
N ALA A 52 5.67 -8.58 12.09
CA ALA A 52 4.23 -8.70 11.99
C ALA A 52 3.85 -9.66 10.85
N PRO A 53 3.03 -10.71 11.11
CA PRO A 53 2.66 -11.69 10.08
C PRO A 53 1.94 -11.02 8.91
N THR A 54 2.15 -11.54 7.71
CA THR A 54 1.40 -11.12 6.52
C THR A 54 -0.10 -11.30 6.77
N ARG A 55 -0.86 -10.26 6.54
CA ARG A 55 -2.31 -10.27 6.72
C ARG A 55 -2.99 -11.18 5.70
N ILE A 56 -4.02 -11.90 6.14
CA ILE A 56 -4.84 -12.77 5.28
C ILE A 56 -6.04 -11.96 4.78
N TYR A 57 -6.13 -11.78 3.46
CA TYR A 57 -7.14 -10.94 2.81
C TYR A 57 -8.35 -11.70 2.27
N HIS A 58 -8.48 -12.99 2.58
CA HIS A 58 -9.54 -13.85 2.06
C HIS A 58 -10.96 -13.30 2.31
N HIS A 59 -11.23 -12.83 3.53
CA HIS A 59 -12.55 -12.30 3.89
C HIS A 59 -12.85 -10.99 3.17
N GLY A 60 -11.88 -10.09 3.06
CA GLY A 60 -12.02 -8.83 2.32
C GLY A 60 -12.27 -9.07 0.83
N ALA A 61 -11.47 -9.93 0.21
CA ALA A 61 -11.65 -10.28 -1.21
C ALA A 61 -13.03 -10.91 -1.48
N ARG A 62 -13.50 -11.82 -0.61
CA ARG A 62 -14.84 -12.40 -0.73
C ARG A 62 -15.96 -11.38 -0.55
N CYS A 63 -15.83 -10.48 0.41
CA CYS A 63 -16.79 -9.41 0.65
C CYS A 63 -16.91 -8.51 -0.57
N ALA A 64 -15.78 -8.06 -1.14
CA ALA A 64 -15.78 -7.25 -2.34
C ALA A 64 -16.42 -7.96 -3.54
N HIS A 65 -16.12 -9.24 -3.75
CA HIS A 65 -16.78 -10.03 -4.80
C HIS A 65 -18.29 -10.15 -4.60
N ALA A 66 -18.75 -10.30 -3.37
CA ALA A 66 -20.19 -10.38 -3.06
C ALA A 66 -20.91 -9.03 -3.29
N ALA A 67 -20.22 -7.91 -3.05
CA ALA A 67 -20.75 -6.57 -3.35
C ALA A 67 -20.84 -6.29 -4.87
N GLY A 68 -20.07 -7.00 -5.69
CA GLY A 68 -20.08 -6.90 -7.14
C GLY A 68 -19.06 -5.89 -7.68
N GLY A 69 -18.95 -5.83 -9.03
CA GLY A 69 -18.11 -4.84 -9.72
C GLY A 69 -16.59 -5.07 -9.67
N VAL A 70 -16.11 -6.10 -8.98
CA VAL A 70 -14.66 -6.41 -8.93
C VAL A 70 -14.15 -6.78 -10.32
N THR A 71 -13.15 -6.02 -10.79
CA THR A 71 -12.51 -6.20 -12.10
C THR A 71 -11.12 -6.80 -11.99
N GLY A 72 -10.46 -6.64 -10.82
CA GLY A 72 -9.14 -7.23 -10.55
C GLY A 72 -8.77 -7.13 -9.07
N ILE A 73 -7.84 -7.97 -8.65
CA ILE A 73 -7.28 -7.97 -7.28
C ILE A 73 -5.76 -8.11 -7.38
N CYS A 74 -5.02 -7.28 -6.65
CA CYS A 74 -3.58 -7.27 -6.58
C CYS A 74 -3.11 -7.42 -5.13
N HIS A 75 -2.48 -8.53 -4.77
CA HIS A 75 -1.75 -8.65 -3.52
C HIS A 75 -0.38 -7.99 -3.69
N VAL A 76 -0.09 -6.98 -2.88
CA VAL A 76 1.17 -6.24 -2.95
C VAL A 76 2.27 -7.02 -2.24
N THR A 77 3.23 -7.51 -3.02
CA THR A 77 4.34 -8.38 -2.61
C THR A 77 5.68 -7.81 -3.06
N GLY A 78 6.69 -8.63 -3.35
CA GLY A 78 7.97 -8.17 -3.90
C GLY A 78 7.79 -7.38 -5.20
N GLY A 79 8.44 -6.23 -5.31
CA GLY A 79 8.21 -5.23 -6.36
C GLY A 79 7.25 -4.10 -5.97
N GLY A 80 6.64 -4.20 -4.77
CA GLY A 80 5.86 -3.13 -4.14
C GLY A 80 4.70 -2.62 -4.97
N LEU A 81 4.39 -1.36 -4.77
CA LEU A 81 3.29 -0.67 -5.49
C LEU A 81 3.62 -0.36 -6.95
N VAL A 82 4.90 -0.42 -7.34
CA VAL A 82 5.32 -0.08 -8.71
C VAL A 82 5.14 -1.26 -9.67
N GLU A 83 5.48 -2.48 -9.23
CA GLU A 83 5.57 -3.63 -10.14
C GLU A 83 4.38 -4.59 -10.04
N ASN A 84 3.66 -4.62 -8.91
CA ASN A 84 2.58 -5.60 -8.74
C ASN A 84 1.28 -5.20 -9.45
N PRO A 85 0.76 -3.96 -9.30
CA PRO A 85 -0.52 -3.59 -9.90
C PRO A 85 -0.57 -3.72 -11.43
N PRO A 86 0.49 -3.37 -12.20
CA PRO A 86 0.49 -3.51 -13.66
C PRO A 86 0.26 -4.95 -14.16
N ARG A 87 0.64 -5.95 -13.36
CA ARG A 87 0.40 -7.37 -13.70
C ARG A 87 -1.08 -7.73 -13.78
N ILE A 88 -1.95 -6.90 -13.18
CA ILE A 88 -3.39 -7.16 -13.11
C ILE A 88 -4.14 -6.49 -14.26
N TYR A 89 -3.70 -5.31 -14.70
CA TYR A 89 -4.41 -4.52 -15.71
C TYR A 89 -3.69 -4.39 -17.08
N GLY A 90 -2.42 -4.78 -17.15
CA GLY A 90 -1.65 -4.79 -18.40
C GLY A 90 -1.20 -3.41 -18.88
N ASP A 91 -0.61 -3.37 -20.09
CA ASP A 91 0.20 -2.23 -20.57
C ASP A 91 -0.60 -0.98 -21.00
N GLY A 92 -1.90 -1.15 -21.30
CA GLY A 92 -2.76 -0.06 -21.79
C GLY A 92 -3.29 0.87 -20.72
N LEU A 93 -3.03 0.57 -19.44
CA LEU A 93 -3.56 1.30 -18.28
C LEU A 93 -2.44 1.79 -17.37
N ALA A 94 -2.73 2.84 -16.63
CA ALA A 94 -1.90 3.34 -15.54
C ALA A 94 -2.75 3.52 -14.28
N LEU A 95 -2.20 3.17 -13.13
CA LEU A 95 -2.79 3.45 -11.82
C LEU A 95 -2.20 4.73 -11.26
N ASP A 96 -3.03 5.71 -10.94
CA ASP A 96 -2.63 6.85 -10.11
C ASP A 96 -3.01 6.56 -8.66
N ILE A 97 -2.01 6.54 -7.78
CA ILE A 97 -2.16 6.33 -6.33
C ILE A 97 -2.04 7.69 -5.64
N ASP A 98 -3.09 8.08 -4.92
CA ASP A 98 -3.09 9.29 -4.13
C ASP A 98 -2.50 9.04 -2.74
N CYS A 99 -1.28 9.51 -2.51
CA CYS A 99 -0.55 9.36 -1.23
C CYS A 99 -1.13 10.22 -0.09
N GLU A 100 -2.13 11.07 -0.34
CA GLU A 100 -2.90 11.75 0.70
C GLU A 100 -4.03 10.89 1.28
N SER A 101 -4.42 9.83 0.56
CA SER A 101 -5.55 8.98 0.96
C SER A 101 -5.29 8.13 2.22
N TRP A 102 -4.04 8.02 2.67
CA TRP A 102 -3.66 7.33 3.92
C TRP A 102 -2.38 7.89 4.53
N ASP A 103 -2.20 7.69 5.82
CA ASP A 103 -0.93 7.96 6.49
C ASP A 103 0.05 6.81 6.29
N LEU A 104 1.28 7.13 5.88
CA LEU A 104 2.35 6.13 5.78
C LEU A 104 2.59 5.52 7.18
N PRO A 105 2.41 4.20 7.37
CA PRO A 105 2.54 3.59 8.69
C PRO A 105 3.93 3.82 9.32
N PRO A 106 4.01 3.90 10.66
CA PRO A 106 5.24 4.30 11.37
C PRO A 106 6.48 3.48 11.00
N VAL A 107 6.34 2.17 10.77
CA VAL A 107 7.45 1.32 10.37
C VAL A 107 8.06 1.75 9.03
N PHE A 108 7.23 2.17 8.06
CA PHE A 108 7.72 2.65 6.76
C PHE A 108 8.32 4.05 6.86
N ARG A 109 7.75 4.93 7.70
CA ARG A 109 8.37 6.23 7.99
C ARG A 109 9.76 6.07 8.59
N TRP A 110 9.89 5.14 9.55
CA TRP A 110 11.19 4.81 10.13
C TRP A 110 12.16 4.27 9.07
N LEU A 111 11.75 3.31 8.25
CA LEU A 111 12.60 2.75 7.19
C LEU A 111 13.07 3.83 6.19
N ALA A 112 12.16 4.71 5.77
CA ALA A 112 12.50 5.81 4.87
C ALA A 112 13.52 6.77 5.51
N SER A 113 13.25 7.22 6.73
CA SER A 113 14.09 8.19 7.44
C SER A 113 15.45 7.60 7.85
N ALA A 114 15.45 6.46 8.53
CA ALA A 114 16.68 5.82 9.04
C ALA A 114 17.58 5.32 7.91
N GLY A 115 16.98 4.84 6.81
CA GLY A 115 17.70 4.34 5.64
C GLY A 115 18.04 5.42 4.61
N GLY A 116 17.55 6.64 4.73
CA GLY A 116 17.64 7.65 3.68
C GLY A 116 17.03 7.20 2.36
N VAL A 117 15.97 6.37 2.43
CA VAL A 117 15.34 5.74 1.26
C VAL A 117 14.35 6.72 0.62
N THR A 118 14.49 6.94 -0.68
CA THR A 118 13.58 7.83 -1.42
C THR A 118 12.16 7.26 -1.48
N ALA A 119 11.16 8.12 -1.62
CA ALA A 119 9.76 7.70 -1.73
C ALA A 119 9.52 6.72 -2.89
N ASN A 120 10.19 6.91 -4.03
CA ASN A 120 10.11 6.00 -5.18
C ASN A 120 10.69 4.61 -4.86
N GLU A 121 11.80 4.55 -4.14
CA GLU A 121 12.39 3.27 -3.75
C GLU A 121 11.58 2.58 -2.66
N MET A 122 10.95 3.35 -1.74
CA MET A 122 9.98 2.83 -0.78
C MET A 122 8.81 2.15 -1.51
N ALA A 123 8.21 2.82 -2.50
CA ALA A 123 7.09 2.29 -3.28
C ALA A 123 7.48 1.07 -4.13
N ARG A 124 8.73 0.98 -4.59
CA ARG A 124 9.25 -0.17 -5.36
C ARG A 124 9.54 -1.38 -4.46
N THR A 125 10.03 -1.14 -3.26
CA THR A 125 10.50 -2.21 -2.36
C THR A 125 9.42 -2.72 -1.44
N PHE A 126 8.56 -1.82 -0.94
CA PHE A 126 7.58 -2.11 0.11
C PHE A 126 6.14 -1.90 -0.35
N ASN A 127 5.22 -2.43 0.44
CA ASN A 127 3.79 -2.21 0.28
C ASN A 127 3.31 -0.83 0.79
N CYS A 128 4.14 -0.12 1.56
CA CYS A 128 3.88 1.22 2.10
C CYS A 128 2.53 1.36 2.84
N GLY A 129 2.02 0.28 3.43
CA GLY A 129 0.74 0.25 4.14
C GLY A 129 -0.43 -0.33 3.33
N ILE A 130 -0.26 -0.57 2.03
CA ILE A 130 -1.27 -1.19 1.16
C ILE A 130 -0.93 -2.67 0.95
N GLY A 131 -1.65 -3.57 1.60
CA GLY A 131 -1.39 -5.00 1.44
C GLY A 131 -2.14 -5.63 0.28
N LEU A 132 -3.36 -5.16 -0.02
CA LEU A 132 -4.17 -5.60 -1.16
C LEU A 132 -4.79 -4.41 -1.85
N LEU A 133 -4.83 -4.42 -3.18
CA LEU A 133 -5.64 -3.52 -4.00
C LEU A 133 -6.76 -4.31 -4.66
N ILE A 134 -7.98 -3.76 -4.61
CA ILE A 134 -9.16 -4.29 -5.28
C ILE A 134 -9.60 -3.25 -6.29
N PHE A 135 -9.59 -3.62 -7.57
CA PHE A 135 -10.09 -2.77 -8.64
C PHE A 135 -11.57 -3.05 -8.84
N VAL A 136 -12.38 -2.00 -8.84
CA VAL A 136 -13.84 -2.10 -8.97
C VAL A 136 -14.35 -1.10 -10.00
N ALA A 137 -15.46 -1.43 -10.64
CA ALA A 137 -16.15 -0.51 -11.53
C ALA A 137 -16.59 0.76 -10.77
N PRO A 138 -16.55 1.95 -11.39
CA PRO A 138 -16.83 3.21 -10.69
C PRO A 138 -18.21 3.28 -10.03
N ASP A 139 -19.21 2.68 -10.67
CA ASP A 139 -20.60 2.65 -10.21
C ASP A 139 -20.84 1.75 -8.98
N THR A 140 -19.88 0.86 -8.68
CA THR A 140 -19.94 -0.04 -7.51
C THR A 140 -18.91 0.32 -6.43
N ALA A 141 -18.06 1.33 -6.64
CA ALA A 141 -16.96 1.65 -5.76
C ALA A 141 -17.42 1.98 -4.33
N ASP A 142 -18.39 2.87 -4.20
CA ASP A 142 -18.90 3.30 -2.89
C ASP A 142 -19.61 2.17 -2.14
N SER A 143 -20.43 1.37 -2.83
CA SER A 143 -21.13 0.24 -2.22
C SER A 143 -20.17 -0.86 -1.79
N THR A 144 -19.14 -1.14 -2.59
CA THR A 144 -18.09 -2.12 -2.25
C THR A 144 -17.26 -1.62 -1.07
N LEU A 145 -16.87 -0.35 -1.05
CA LEU A 145 -16.13 0.24 0.07
C LEU A 145 -16.95 0.20 1.36
N ALA A 146 -18.26 0.55 1.30
CA ALA A 146 -19.16 0.48 2.45
C ALA A 146 -19.27 -0.96 2.99
N ALA A 147 -19.51 -1.94 2.12
CA ALA A 147 -19.56 -3.35 2.51
C ALA A 147 -18.27 -3.86 3.16
N LEU A 148 -17.10 -3.43 2.65
CA LEU A 148 -15.81 -3.75 3.25
C LEU A 148 -15.66 -3.14 4.64
N LYS A 149 -16.02 -1.85 4.81
CA LYS A 149 -15.88 -1.12 6.08
C LYS A 149 -16.84 -1.61 7.16
N GLU A 150 -18.08 -1.92 6.80
CA GLU A 150 -19.09 -2.46 7.70
C GLU A 150 -18.83 -3.93 8.06
N GLY A 151 -18.02 -4.59 7.26
CA GLY A 151 -17.69 -6.01 7.38
C GLY A 151 -16.22 -6.27 7.81
N PRO A 152 -15.46 -7.05 7.02
CA PRO A 152 -14.15 -7.57 7.44
C PRO A 152 -13.00 -6.55 7.38
N GLU A 153 -13.20 -5.37 6.77
CA GLU A 153 -12.12 -4.44 6.45
C GLU A 153 -12.46 -2.98 6.84
N PRO A 154 -12.64 -2.67 8.14
CA PRO A 154 -13.02 -1.32 8.57
C PRO A 154 -11.97 -0.25 8.21
N GLY A 155 -10.74 -0.66 7.96
CA GLY A 155 -9.66 0.23 7.52
C GLY A 155 -9.51 0.35 5.99
N ALA A 156 -10.47 -0.13 5.17
CA ALA A 156 -10.41 0.01 3.72
C ALA A 156 -10.62 1.47 3.28
N TRP A 157 -9.97 1.88 2.17
CA TRP A 157 -10.14 3.23 1.60
C TRP A 157 -9.95 3.22 0.08
N ILE A 158 -10.38 4.29 -0.60
CA ILE A 158 -10.06 4.51 -2.01
C ILE A 158 -8.62 5.07 -2.07
N ALA A 159 -7.72 4.35 -2.73
CA ALA A 159 -6.32 4.71 -2.85
C ALA A 159 -5.96 5.35 -4.20
N GLY A 160 -6.82 5.22 -5.21
CA GLY A 160 -6.52 5.73 -6.53
C GLY A 160 -7.49 5.27 -7.61
N GLN A 161 -7.10 5.51 -8.86
CA GLN A 161 -7.94 5.20 -10.02
C GLN A 161 -7.09 4.77 -11.22
N LEU A 162 -7.63 3.88 -12.05
CA LEU A 162 -7.06 3.52 -13.33
C LEU A 162 -7.42 4.53 -14.42
N ALA A 163 -6.42 4.92 -15.20
CA ALA A 163 -6.58 5.75 -16.38
C ALA A 163 -5.98 5.07 -17.61
N THR A 164 -6.33 5.53 -18.80
CA THR A 164 -5.63 5.13 -20.03
C THR A 164 -4.17 5.57 -19.93
N ARG A 165 -3.25 4.64 -20.12
CA ARG A 165 -1.82 4.91 -20.12
C ARG A 165 -1.41 5.56 -21.43
N GLY A 166 -0.74 6.73 -21.36
CA GLY A 166 0.01 7.29 -22.48
C GLY A 166 1.44 6.71 -22.49
N ASP A 167 2.43 7.53 -22.84
CA ASP A 167 3.85 7.14 -22.84
C ASP A 167 4.48 7.11 -21.43
N GLY A 168 3.69 7.35 -20.39
CA GLY A 168 4.13 7.45 -19.00
C GLY A 168 4.34 6.12 -18.28
N ALA A 169 4.61 6.20 -16.96
CA ALA A 169 4.74 5.05 -16.08
C ALA A 169 3.40 4.30 -15.92
N ALA A 170 3.49 2.99 -15.64
CA ALA A 170 2.29 2.18 -15.37
C ALA A 170 1.67 2.46 -14.00
N VAL A 171 2.43 3.05 -13.07
CA VAL A 171 1.95 3.54 -11.78
C VAL A 171 2.51 4.94 -11.56
N THR A 172 1.66 5.87 -11.17
CA THR A 172 2.00 7.23 -10.76
C THR A 172 1.57 7.44 -9.31
N PHE A 173 2.18 8.43 -8.67
CA PHE A 173 1.91 8.75 -7.27
C PHE A 173 1.66 10.25 -7.15
N SER A 174 0.42 10.61 -6.85
CA SER A 174 0.06 11.98 -6.49
C SER A 174 0.42 12.24 -5.02
N HIS A 175 0.89 13.45 -4.69
CA HIS A 175 1.22 13.90 -3.32
C HIS A 175 2.29 13.02 -2.61
N GLN A 176 3.20 12.40 -3.34
CA GLN A 176 4.23 11.49 -2.80
C GLN A 176 5.27 12.19 -1.91
N ASP A 177 5.41 13.51 -2.04
CA ASP A 177 6.27 14.36 -1.21
C ASP A 177 5.94 14.28 0.28
N ARG A 178 4.69 13.96 0.64
CA ARG A 178 4.28 13.71 2.02
C ARG A 178 5.03 12.57 2.71
N TRP A 179 5.50 11.60 1.96
CA TRP A 179 6.29 10.49 2.52
C TRP A 179 7.69 10.90 2.94
N SER A 180 8.18 12.03 2.44
CA SER A 180 9.49 12.60 2.76
C SER A 180 9.47 13.58 3.93
N GLN A 181 8.28 13.93 4.47
CA GLN A 181 8.13 14.88 5.55
C GLN A 181 8.15 14.17 6.92
N PRO A 182 8.97 14.60 7.89
CA PRO A 182 8.90 14.08 9.25
C PRO A 182 7.59 14.53 9.91
N GLY A 183 6.63 13.58 10.04
CA GLY A 183 5.52 13.69 10.97
C GLY A 183 4.58 14.89 10.85
N GLY A 184 4.09 15.24 9.67
CA GLY A 184 3.04 16.25 9.51
C GLY A 184 1.66 15.67 9.79
N LYS A 185 1.04 16.01 10.95
CA LYS A 185 -0.41 15.89 11.11
C LYS A 185 -1.09 16.88 10.15
N PRO A 186 -2.19 16.49 9.48
CA PRO A 186 -3.07 17.48 8.88
C PRO A 186 -3.68 18.36 9.99
N SER A 187 -3.62 19.65 9.79
CA SER A 187 -4.32 20.67 10.59
C SER A 187 -5.83 20.58 10.39
#